data_011dad03589e294de23a47eca84e6285
#
_entry.id   011dad03589e294de23a47eca84e6285
#
_cell.length_a   1.000
_cell.length_b   1.000
_cell.length_c   1.000
_cell.angle_alpha   90.00
_cell.angle_beta   90.00
_cell.angle_gamma   90.00
#
_symmetry.space_group_name_H-M   'P 1'
#
loop_
_entity.id
_entity.type
_entity.pdbx_description
1 polymer ?
#
loop_
_entity_poly.entity_id
_entity_poly.type
_entity_poly.pdbx_seq_one_letter_code
_entity_poly.pdbx_strand_id
1 'polypeptide(L)'
;HGGGAYLYLRRYVKDPNFAVLGAALYAFSGWGLYNIFFNHFIDVLALFPWMLWALDETIYEHRHGWFAFWVAVNLLNNYFFFVGQVLFLVIYFVCKLSAGEFRLTPRLFGQLAFESLLGVALGFVVLWPTVLSVLQNPRTIDLSSGWGFLTYSKPQQYLAILLSWVLPPDSPYMTSIWSEGIIKWTSMTAYLPLCSLAGVVAYWRARQGDSKKRIIAVCTVFALVPILNSAFYALNSSYYARWFYMPVLILAAMTLSAWEDPSLDLARPARSIAFVMIATLAFALVPVQDASTKEWSLGVLQNPGQYCAVLAFGLGGLAVYHCICRRWPQCRIEAE
;
A
#
# COMPACT_ATOMS: atom_id res chain seq x y z
N HIS A 1 -1.48 3.43 -16.04
CA HIS A 1 -1.17 3.38 -14.59
C HIS A 1 0.33 3.35 -14.31
N GLY A 2 1.16 2.74 -15.18
CA GLY A 2 2.60 2.57 -14.94
C GLY A 2 3.46 3.83 -15.06
N GLY A 3 3.07 4.86 -15.82
CA GLY A 3 3.93 5.99 -16.12
C GLY A 3 4.42 6.78 -14.90
N GLY A 4 3.50 7.18 -14.02
CA GLY A 4 3.86 7.88 -12.77
C GLY A 4 4.69 7.00 -11.83
N ALA A 5 4.31 5.73 -11.69
CA ALA A 5 5.07 4.78 -10.90
C ALA A 5 6.49 4.58 -11.47
N TYR A 6 6.65 4.47 -12.80
CA TYR A 6 7.95 4.39 -13.44
C TYR A 6 8.83 5.59 -13.10
N LEU A 7 8.34 6.82 -13.27
CA LEU A 7 9.12 8.03 -12.99
C LEU A 7 9.53 8.13 -11.51
N TYR A 8 8.61 7.81 -10.61
CA TYR A 8 8.92 7.78 -9.19
C TYR A 8 9.97 6.71 -8.86
N LEU A 9 9.77 5.47 -9.34
CA LEU A 9 10.64 4.33 -9.05
C LEU A 9 12.02 4.45 -9.70
N ARG A 10 12.11 5.14 -10.84
CA ARG A 10 13.38 5.40 -11.55
C ARG A 10 14.43 6.11 -10.70
N ARG A 11 14.01 6.81 -9.65
CA ARG A 11 14.92 7.44 -8.68
C ARG A 11 15.66 6.46 -7.79
N TYR A 12 15.15 5.26 -7.62
CA TYR A 12 15.65 4.28 -6.67
C TYR A 12 16.49 3.18 -7.32
N VAL A 13 16.56 3.14 -8.64
CA VAL A 13 17.28 2.13 -9.41
C VAL A 13 18.08 2.78 -10.53
N LYS A 14 19.23 2.19 -10.86
CA LYS A 14 20.12 2.65 -11.93
C LYS A 14 19.63 2.15 -13.29
N ASP A 15 19.24 0.87 -13.38
CA ASP A 15 18.74 0.28 -14.61
C ASP A 15 17.24 0.62 -14.80
N PRO A 16 16.86 1.26 -15.94
CA PRO A 16 15.49 1.59 -16.27
C PRO A 16 14.57 0.35 -16.36
N ASN A 17 15.10 -0.82 -16.66
CA ASN A 17 14.32 -2.05 -16.75
C ASN A 17 13.71 -2.44 -15.38
N PHE A 18 14.47 -2.27 -14.29
CA PHE A 18 13.92 -2.46 -12.95
C PHE A 18 12.79 -1.48 -12.64
N ALA A 19 12.89 -0.23 -13.08
CA ALA A 19 11.81 0.73 -12.90
C ALA A 19 10.54 0.33 -13.66
N VAL A 20 10.67 -0.22 -14.87
CA VAL A 20 9.54 -0.79 -15.64
C VAL A 20 8.91 -1.95 -14.89
N LEU A 21 9.73 -2.89 -14.40
CA LEU A 21 9.25 -4.02 -13.61
C LEU A 21 8.50 -3.55 -12.35
N GLY A 22 9.05 -2.58 -11.63
CA GLY A 22 8.40 -2.02 -10.46
C GLY A 22 7.09 -1.31 -10.76
N ALA A 23 7.03 -0.58 -11.87
CA ALA A 23 5.80 0.04 -12.33
C ALA A 23 4.72 -1.02 -12.65
N ALA A 24 5.12 -2.15 -13.23
CA ALA A 24 4.24 -3.29 -13.44
C ALA A 24 3.81 -3.93 -12.12
N LEU A 25 4.73 -4.17 -11.17
CA LEU A 25 4.39 -4.70 -9.85
C LEU A 25 3.39 -3.82 -9.11
N TYR A 26 3.54 -2.50 -9.21
CA TYR A 26 2.63 -1.55 -8.60
C TYR A 26 1.26 -1.54 -9.31
N ALA A 27 1.25 -1.47 -10.63
CA ALA A 27 0.02 -1.43 -11.43
C ALA A 27 -0.84 -2.69 -11.26
N PHE A 28 -0.20 -3.86 -11.17
CA PHE A 28 -0.83 -5.17 -10.95
C PHE A 28 -0.74 -5.63 -9.50
N SER A 29 -0.53 -4.71 -8.56
CA SER A 29 -0.57 -5.02 -7.14
C SER A 29 -1.91 -5.61 -6.72
N GLY A 30 -1.93 -6.32 -5.61
CA GLY A 30 -3.16 -6.85 -5.05
C GLY A 30 -4.23 -5.77 -4.89
N TRP A 31 -3.83 -4.54 -4.51
CA TRP A 31 -4.75 -3.42 -4.37
C TRP A 31 -5.38 -3.02 -5.73
N GLY A 32 -4.57 -2.94 -6.79
CA GLY A 32 -5.06 -2.65 -8.13
C GLY A 32 -6.00 -3.73 -8.65
N LEU A 33 -5.66 -5.00 -8.45
CA LEU A 33 -6.48 -6.13 -8.89
C LEU A 33 -7.78 -6.23 -8.09
N TYR A 34 -7.75 -6.05 -6.77
CA TYR A 34 -8.93 -6.06 -5.92
C TYR A 34 -9.95 -4.99 -6.30
N ASN A 35 -9.47 -3.80 -6.67
CA ASN A 35 -10.31 -2.65 -6.98
C ASN A 35 -10.59 -2.46 -8.47
N ILE A 36 -10.28 -3.42 -9.33
CA ILE A 36 -10.40 -3.31 -10.80
C ILE A 36 -11.82 -2.98 -11.26
N PHE A 37 -12.83 -3.31 -10.46
CA PHE A 37 -14.24 -3.01 -10.74
C PHE A 37 -14.61 -1.55 -10.51
N PHE A 38 -13.73 -0.75 -9.86
CA PHE A 38 -13.98 0.63 -9.53
C PHE A 38 -13.01 1.56 -10.28
N ASN A 39 -13.42 2.09 -11.41
CA ASN A 39 -12.58 2.97 -12.24
C ASN A 39 -11.97 4.12 -11.43
N HIS A 40 -12.76 4.77 -10.58
CA HIS A 40 -12.29 5.89 -9.74
C HIS A 40 -11.23 5.50 -8.68
N PHE A 41 -11.08 4.22 -8.34
CA PHE A 41 -9.97 3.73 -7.51
C PHE A 41 -8.72 3.54 -8.38
N ILE A 42 -8.90 3.02 -9.58
CA ILE A 42 -7.79 2.81 -10.52
C ILE A 42 -7.17 4.14 -10.97
N ASP A 43 -8.00 5.18 -11.14
CA ASP A 43 -7.49 6.53 -11.42
C ASP A 43 -6.61 7.06 -10.29
N VAL A 44 -7.01 6.84 -9.03
CA VAL A 44 -6.20 7.23 -7.85
C VAL A 44 -4.86 6.48 -7.83
N LEU A 45 -4.87 5.16 -8.11
CA LEU A 45 -3.66 4.35 -8.25
C LEU A 45 -2.72 4.90 -9.34
N ALA A 46 -3.29 5.41 -10.45
CA ALA A 46 -2.54 5.95 -11.58
C ALA A 46 -1.91 7.32 -11.29
N LEU A 47 -2.64 8.20 -10.59
CA LEU A 47 -2.29 9.61 -10.45
C LEU A 47 -1.43 9.90 -9.22
N PHE A 48 -1.59 9.14 -8.14
CA PHE A 48 -0.82 9.35 -6.90
C PHE A 48 0.71 9.32 -7.09
N PRO A 49 1.30 8.38 -7.85
CA PRO A 49 2.75 8.34 -8.02
C PRO A 49 3.34 9.60 -8.68
N TRP A 50 2.56 10.28 -9.53
CA TRP A 50 2.98 11.56 -10.13
C TRP A 50 3.09 12.67 -9.09
N MET A 51 2.15 12.70 -8.13
CA MET A 51 2.20 13.69 -7.05
C MET A 51 3.40 13.44 -6.13
N LEU A 52 3.69 12.18 -5.83
CA LEU A 52 4.86 11.82 -5.01
C LEU A 52 6.17 12.09 -5.74
N TRP A 53 6.24 11.80 -7.05
CA TRP A 53 7.37 12.16 -7.90
C TRP A 53 7.57 13.69 -7.92
N ALA A 54 6.50 14.47 -8.10
CA ALA A 54 6.59 15.92 -8.15
C ALA A 54 7.05 16.53 -6.82
N LEU A 55 6.63 15.95 -5.68
CA LEU A 55 7.15 16.32 -4.36
C LEU A 55 8.67 16.11 -4.29
N ASP A 56 9.16 14.96 -4.74
CA ASP A 56 10.60 14.66 -4.77
C ASP A 56 11.36 15.58 -5.73
N GLU A 57 10.78 15.93 -6.90
CA GLU A 57 11.36 16.92 -7.83
C GLU A 57 11.52 18.30 -7.18
N THR A 58 10.53 18.71 -6.37
CA THR A 58 10.61 19.97 -5.64
C THR A 58 11.68 19.92 -4.55
N ILE A 59 11.81 18.80 -3.84
CA ILE A 59 12.77 18.64 -2.73
C ILE A 59 14.20 18.55 -3.23
N TYR A 60 14.47 17.72 -4.25
CA TYR A 60 15.83 17.38 -4.66
C TYR A 60 16.32 18.20 -5.87
N GLU A 61 15.44 18.46 -6.84
CA GLU A 61 15.79 19.15 -8.09
C GLU A 61 15.38 20.63 -8.09
N HIS A 62 14.72 21.08 -7.01
CA HIS A 62 14.20 22.45 -6.87
C HIS A 62 13.31 22.89 -8.03
N ARG A 63 12.60 21.97 -8.66
CA ARG A 63 11.64 22.27 -9.72
C ARG A 63 10.37 22.86 -9.13
N HIS A 64 9.80 23.84 -9.84
CA HIS A 64 8.63 24.58 -9.39
C HIS A 64 7.38 24.24 -10.21
N GLY A 65 6.23 24.28 -9.55
CA GLY A 65 4.91 24.21 -10.17
C GLY A 65 4.38 22.78 -10.42
N TRP A 66 5.24 21.79 -10.60
CA TRP A 66 4.79 20.42 -10.82
C TRP A 66 4.07 19.83 -9.61
N PHE A 67 4.51 20.19 -8.41
CA PHE A 67 3.86 19.69 -7.21
C PHE A 67 2.46 20.31 -7.05
N ALA A 68 2.31 21.62 -7.25
CA ALA A 68 1.01 22.29 -7.25
C ALA A 68 0.06 21.68 -8.30
N PHE A 69 0.56 21.44 -9.51
CA PHE A 69 -0.23 20.83 -10.58
C PHE A 69 -0.77 19.44 -10.18
N TRP A 70 0.10 18.55 -9.68
CA TRP A 70 -0.32 17.20 -9.32
C TRP A 70 -1.14 17.15 -8.04
N VAL A 71 -0.98 18.09 -7.11
CA VAL A 71 -1.89 18.29 -5.98
C VAL A 71 -3.30 18.63 -6.50
N ALA A 72 -3.43 19.58 -7.42
CA ALA A 72 -4.70 19.96 -8.02
C ALA A 72 -5.35 18.76 -8.75
N VAL A 73 -4.58 18.04 -9.59
CA VAL A 73 -5.06 16.89 -10.35
C VAL A 73 -5.60 15.78 -9.42
N ASN A 74 -4.87 15.42 -8.36
CA ASN A 74 -5.31 14.40 -7.43
C ASN A 74 -6.56 14.83 -6.65
N LEU A 75 -6.64 16.10 -6.24
CA LEU A 75 -7.82 16.67 -5.57
C LEU A 75 -9.05 16.64 -6.49
N LEU A 76 -8.90 17.11 -7.73
CA LEU A 76 -9.98 17.13 -8.73
C LEU A 76 -10.46 15.72 -9.10
N ASN A 77 -9.53 14.77 -9.16
CA ASN A 77 -9.86 13.38 -9.47
C ASN A 77 -10.71 12.73 -8.38
N ASN A 78 -10.28 12.85 -7.11
CA ASN A 78 -11.02 12.23 -6.02
C ASN A 78 -10.67 12.85 -4.65
N TYR A 79 -11.52 13.75 -4.18
CA TYR A 79 -11.33 14.44 -2.90
C TYR A 79 -11.29 13.50 -1.70
N PHE A 80 -12.04 12.39 -1.74
CA PHE A 80 -12.11 11.42 -0.64
C PHE A 80 -10.76 10.74 -0.41
N PHE A 81 -10.11 10.29 -1.49
CA PHE A 81 -8.77 9.72 -1.40
C PHE A 81 -7.70 10.78 -1.14
N PHE A 82 -7.93 12.01 -1.62
CA PHE A 82 -6.97 13.10 -1.47
C PHE A 82 -6.66 13.42 0.00
N VAL A 83 -7.63 13.33 0.90
CA VAL A 83 -7.39 13.49 2.36
C VAL A 83 -6.35 12.49 2.86
N GLY A 84 -6.48 11.23 2.50
CA GLY A 84 -5.50 10.20 2.84
C GLY A 84 -4.14 10.42 2.17
N GLN A 85 -4.12 10.92 0.93
CA GLN A 85 -2.88 11.24 0.23
C GLN A 85 -2.12 12.37 0.93
N VAL A 86 -2.81 13.42 1.41
CA VAL A 86 -2.17 14.51 2.18
C VAL A 86 -1.52 13.96 3.44
N LEU A 87 -2.23 13.11 4.20
CA LEU A 87 -1.65 12.48 5.39
C LEU A 87 -0.42 11.63 5.04
N PHE A 88 -0.49 10.84 3.96
CA PHE A 88 0.65 10.06 3.52
C PHE A 88 1.84 10.91 3.09
N LEU A 89 1.61 12.03 2.37
CA LEU A 89 2.67 12.97 1.99
C LEU A 89 3.38 13.55 3.23
N VAL A 90 2.62 13.86 4.29
CA VAL A 90 3.21 14.32 5.57
C VAL A 90 4.07 13.21 6.19
N ILE A 91 3.55 11.97 6.27
CA ILE A 91 4.32 10.82 6.78
C ILE A 91 5.60 10.62 5.96
N TYR A 92 5.47 10.63 4.63
CA TYR A 92 6.58 10.47 3.70
C TYR A 92 7.65 11.56 3.91
N PHE A 93 7.24 12.81 3.94
CA PHE A 93 8.12 13.96 4.13
C PHE A 93 8.86 13.90 5.46
N VAL A 94 8.14 13.66 6.56
CA VAL A 94 8.71 13.58 7.91
C VAL A 94 9.67 12.40 8.04
N CYS A 95 9.35 11.24 7.48
CA CYS A 95 10.24 10.08 7.49
C CYS A 95 11.54 10.33 6.70
N LYS A 96 11.46 10.97 5.54
CA LYS A 96 12.65 11.32 4.74
C LYS A 96 13.51 12.39 5.44
N LEU A 97 12.87 13.42 6.00
CA LEU A 97 13.56 14.43 6.79
C LEU A 97 14.25 13.81 8.00
N SER A 98 13.57 12.94 8.74
CA SER A 98 14.13 12.26 9.92
C SER A 98 15.24 11.26 9.57
N ALA A 99 15.26 10.74 8.34
CA ALA A 99 16.34 9.91 7.83
C ALA A 99 17.56 10.72 7.37
N GLY A 100 17.46 12.04 7.33
CA GLY A 100 18.54 12.94 6.90
C GLY A 100 18.73 12.98 5.38
N GLU A 101 17.75 12.53 4.58
CA GLU A 101 17.86 12.50 3.12
C GLU A 101 17.89 13.90 2.49
N PHE A 102 17.38 14.90 3.19
CA PHE A 102 17.45 16.30 2.80
C PHE A 102 17.41 17.21 4.04
N ARG A 103 17.74 18.49 3.86
CA ARG A 103 17.65 19.50 4.92
C ARG A 103 16.49 20.45 4.64
N LEU A 104 15.63 20.64 5.63
CA LEU A 104 14.53 21.58 5.54
C LEU A 104 15.05 23.01 5.75
N THR A 105 15.10 23.78 4.66
CA THR A 105 15.39 25.22 4.71
C THR A 105 14.10 26.03 4.73
N PRO A 106 14.08 27.27 5.27
CA PRO A 106 12.90 28.14 5.21
C PRO A 106 12.39 28.37 3.78
N ARG A 107 13.30 28.44 2.81
CA ARG A 107 12.96 28.59 1.38
C ARG A 107 12.22 27.35 0.86
N LEU A 108 12.73 26.15 1.12
CA LEU A 108 12.07 24.89 0.70
C LEU A 108 10.72 24.72 1.38
N PHE A 109 10.63 25.02 2.68
CA PHE A 109 9.36 25.00 3.40
C PHE A 109 8.33 25.95 2.80
N GLY A 110 8.74 27.20 2.56
CA GLY A 110 7.87 28.21 1.95
C GLY A 110 7.41 27.82 0.54
N GLN A 111 8.30 27.23 -0.27
CA GLN A 111 7.95 26.70 -1.60
C GLN A 111 6.93 25.58 -1.52
N LEU A 112 7.17 24.57 -0.69
CA LEU A 112 6.26 23.43 -0.54
C LEU A 112 4.89 23.87 0.01
N ALA A 113 4.88 24.78 1.00
CA ALA A 113 3.63 25.34 1.51
C ALA A 113 2.87 26.12 0.44
N PHE A 114 3.57 26.97 -0.32
CA PHE A 114 2.96 27.73 -1.40
C PHE A 114 2.39 26.82 -2.49
N GLU A 115 3.16 25.84 -2.97
CA GLU A 115 2.70 24.92 -4.02
C GLU A 115 1.54 24.03 -3.54
N SER A 116 1.56 23.59 -2.28
CA SER A 116 0.43 22.86 -1.68
C SER A 116 -0.84 23.71 -1.67
N LEU A 117 -0.75 24.95 -1.17
CA LEU A 117 -1.90 25.87 -1.11
C LEU A 117 -2.39 26.23 -2.50
N LEU A 118 -1.49 26.47 -3.44
CA LEU A 118 -1.83 26.77 -4.83
C LEU A 118 -2.56 25.58 -5.49
N GLY A 119 -2.06 24.36 -5.30
CA GLY A 119 -2.70 23.15 -5.81
C GLY A 119 -4.12 22.95 -5.26
N VAL A 120 -4.29 23.15 -3.96
CA VAL A 120 -5.62 23.12 -3.32
C VAL A 120 -6.52 24.24 -3.83
N ALA A 121 -5.99 25.46 -3.98
CA ALA A 121 -6.75 26.60 -4.51
C ALA A 121 -7.23 26.36 -5.94
N LEU A 122 -6.41 25.75 -6.80
CA LEU A 122 -6.81 25.35 -8.16
C LEU A 122 -7.92 24.30 -8.16
N GLY A 123 -7.91 23.38 -7.20
CA GLY A 123 -8.95 22.36 -7.02
C GLY A 123 -10.19 22.87 -6.27
N PHE A 124 -10.17 24.09 -5.72
CA PHE A 124 -11.21 24.60 -4.84
C PHE A 124 -12.59 24.69 -5.51
N VAL A 125 -12.63 24.87 -6.82
CA VAL A 125 -13.87 24.90 -7.62
C VAL A 125 -14.71 23.62 -7.41
N VAL A 126 -14.05 22.47 -7.28
CA VAL A 126 -14.74 21.19 -7.00
C VAL A 126 -14.82 20.92 -5.50
N LEU A 127 -13.76 21.28 -4.77
CA LEU A 127 -13.68 21.00 -3.33
C LEU A 127 -14.80 21.71 -2.56
N TRP A 128 -15.06 22.99 -2.84
CA TRP A 128 -16.04 23.77 -2.07
C TRP A 128 -17.48 23.25 -2.15
N PRO A 129 -18.06 23.00 -3.35
CA PRO A 129 -19.38 22.39 -3.45
C PRO A 129 -19.44 21.01 -2.78
N THR A 130 -18.35 20.25 -2.88
CA THR A 130 -18.25 18.93 -2.27
C THR A 130 -18.27 19.00 -0.75
N VAL A 131 -17.51 19.91 -0.13
CA VAL A 131 -17.53 20.14 1.32
C VAL A 131 -18.94 20.50 1.79
N LEU A 132 -19.61 21.40 1.10
CA LEU A 132 -20.99 21.77 1.43
C LEU A 132 -21.95 20.57 1.35
N SER A 133 -21.82 19.74 0.31
CA SER A 133 -22.63 18.53 0.15
C SER A 133 -22.35 17.50 1.25
N VAL A 134 -21.09 17.31 1.62
CA VAL A 134 -20.66 16.38 2.68
C VAL A 134 -21.19 16.84 4.04
N LEU A 135 -21.10 18.13 4.35
CA LEU A 135 -21.61 18.69 5.62
C LEU A 135 -23.14 18.54 5.78
N GLN A 136 -23.87 18.47 4.67
CA GLN A 136 -25.32 18.24 4.68
C GLN A 136 -25.71 16.75 4.74
N ASN A 137 -24.73 15.84 4.60
CA ASN A 137 -25.00 14.40 4.59
C ASN A 137 -25.10 13.86 6.03
N PRO A 138 -26.26 13.32 6.46
CA PRO A 138 -26.44 12.82 7.82
C PRO A 138 -25.51 11.64 8.17
N ARG A 139 -24.95 10.93 7.17
CA ARG A 139 -24.00 9.84 7.39
C ARG A 139 -22.60 10.29 7.84
N THR A 140 -22.26 11.56 7.68
CA THR A 140 -20.94 12.10 8.05
C THR A 140 -20.92 12.72 9.44
N ILE A 141 -22.05 12.82 10.13
CA ILE A 141 -22.16 13.45 11.44
C ILE A 141 -21.62 12.55 12.55
N ASP A 142 -21.54 11.25 12.32
CA ASP A 142 -21.18 10.25 13.32
C ASP A 142 -19.76 9.74 13.11
N LEU A 143 -18.78 10.56 13.47
CA LEU A 143 -17.34 10.34 13.22
C LEU A 143 -16.77 9.07 13.89
N SER A 144 -17.41 8.57 14.95
CA SER A 144 -16.92 7.44 15.73
C SER A 144 -17.88 6.25 15.79
N SER A 145 -18.95 6.26 15.00
CA SER A 145 -20.00 5.24 15.04
C SER A 145 -19.47 3.85 14.72
N GLY A 146 -19.58 2.95 15.69
CA GLY A 146 -19.37 1.52 15.51
C GLY A 146 -17.91 1.04 15.53
N TRP A 147 -16.93 1.85 15.93
CA TRP A 147 -15.53 1.41 16.06
C TRP A 147 -14.84 1.92 17.33
N GLY A 148 -13.93 1.09 17.86
CA GLY A 148 -13.09 1.49 19.00
C GLY A 148 -11.93 2.42 18.59
N PHE A 149 -11.50 3.30 19.49
CA PHE A 149 -10.39 4.23 19.19
C PHE A 149 -9.04 3.52 19.05
N LEU A 150 -8.72 2.60 19.95
CA LEU A 150 -7.40 1.96 20.01
C LEU A 150 -7.41 0.51 19.51
N THR A 151 -8.55 -0.15 19.56
CA THR A 151 -8.68 -1.57 19.20
C THR A 151 -9.83 -1.76 18.24
N TYR A 152 -9.63 -2.63 17.25
CA TYR A 152 -10.69 -3.05 16.35
C TYR A 152 -11.72 -3.89 17.10
N SER A 153 -12.99 -3.66 16.83
CA SER A 153 -14.09 -4.45 17.40
C SER A 153 -14.06 -5.92 16.98
N LYS A 154 -13.39 -6.22 15.86
CA LYS A 154 -13.20 -7.57 15.33
C LYS A 154 -11.72 -7.93 15.37
N PRO A 155 -11.25 -8.80 16.28
CA PRO A 155 -9.83 -9.18 16.39
C PRO A 155 -9.25 -9.77 15.11
N GLN A 156 -10.08 -10.43 14.29
CA GLN A 156 -9.69 -10.98 12.98
C GLN A 156 -9.12 -9.91 12.02
N GLN A 157 -9.49 -8.65 12.20
CA GLN A 157 -8.98 -7.54 11.40
C GLN A 157 -7.45 -7.41 11.48
N TYR A 158 -6.86 -7.62 12.64
CA TYR A 158 -5.39 -7.58 12.80
C TYR A 158 -4.70 -8.63 11.95
N LEU A 159 -5.22 -9.88 11.96
CA LEU A 159 -4.67 -10.94 11.12
C LEU A 159 -4.91 -10.67 9.64
N ALA A 160 -6.08 -10.16 9.27
CA ALA A 160 -6.38 -9.80 7.89
C ALA A 160 -5.42 -8.72 7.36
N ILE A 161 -5.08 -7.70 8.18
CA ILE A 161 -4.08 -6.68 7.83
C ILE A 161 -2.71 -7.33 7.61
N LEU A 162 -2.24 -8.19 8.50
CA LEU A 162 -0.93 -8.83 8.37
C LEU A 162 -0.87 -9.79 7.18
N LEU A 163 -1.88 -10.60 6.98
CA LEU A 163 -1.94 -11.55 5.87
C LEU A 163 -2.12 -10.89 4.51
N SER A 164 -2.70 -9.68 4.47
CA SER A 164 -2.87 -8.90 3.23
C SER A 164 -1.55 -8.56 2.51
N TRP A 165 -0.42 -8.65 3.20
CA TRP A 165 0.91 -8.44 2.64
C TRP A 165 1.46 -9.69 1.96
N VAL A 166 1.06 -10.86 2.44
CA VAL A 166 1.65 -12.15 2.06
C VAL A 166 0.77 -12.92 1.09
N LEU A 167 -0.54 -12.88 1.30
CA LEU A 167 -1.49 -13.61 0.46
C LEU A 167 -1.99 -12.76 -0.70
N PRO A 168 -2.13 -13.34 -1.91
CA PRO A 168 -2.89 -12.72 -2.98
C PRO A 168 -4.28 -12.29 -2.52
N PRO A 169 -4.85 -11.22 -3.07
CA PRO A 169 -6.15 -10.73 -2.67
C PRO A 169 -7.27 -11.69 -3.07
N ASP A 170 -8.26 -11.78 -2.20
CA ASP A 170 -9.55 -12.36 -2.54
C ASP A 170 -10.33 -11.45 -3.51
N SER A 171 -11.29 -12.03 -4.21
CA SER A 171 -12.30 -11.24 -4.91
C SER A 171 -13.15 -10.45 -3.89
N PRO A 172 -13.57 -9.20 -4.18
CA PRO A 172 -14.50 -8.46 -3.32
C PRO A 172 -15.83 -9.19 -3.06
N TYR A 173 -16.22 -10.07 -3.97
CA TYR A 173 -17.47 -10.83 -3.91
C TYR A 173 -17.35 -12.20 -3.29
N MET A 174 -16.14 -12.74 -3.16
CA MET A 174 -15.91 -14.09 -2.70
C MET A 174 -14.66 -14.12 -1.82
N THR A 175 -14.87 -14.36 -0.54
CA THR A 175 -13.80 -14.38 0.46
C THR A 175 -13.34 -15.81 0.71
N SER A 176 -12.05 -16.02 0.87
CA SER A 176 -11.47 -17.35 1.11
C SER A 176 -11.41 -17.70 2.60
N ILE A 177 -10.94 -16.79 3.44
CA ILE A 177 -10.71 -17.02 4.86
C ILE A 177 -11.76 -16.32 5.72
N TRP A 178 -11.95 -15.03 5.53
CA TRP A 178 -12.73 -14.18 6.41
C TRP A 178 -14.18 -14.08 5.97
N SER A 179 -15.09 -13.93 6.92
CA SER A 179 -16.48 -13.59 6.60
C SER A 179 -16.58 -12.26 5.85
N GLU A 180 -17.59 -12.11 5.01
CA GLU A 180 -17.84 -10.88 4.24
C GLU A 180 -17.83 -9.62 5.10
N GLY A 181 -18.36 -9.69 6.31
CA GLY A 181 -18.43 -8.55 7.23
C GLY A 181 -17.06 -8.07 7.78
N ILE A 182 -15.96 -8.77 7.47
CA ILE A 182 -14.61 -8.38 7.90
C ILE A 182 -13.84 -7.71 6.77
N ILE A 183 -13.90 -8.26 5.54
CA ILE A 183 -13.03 -7.82 4.45
C ILE A 183 -13.76 -7.36 3.19
N LYS A 184 -15.08 -7.57 3.09
CA LYS A 184 -15.84 -7.13 1.91
C LYS A 184 -15.74 -5.62 1.73
N TRP A 185 -15.33 -5.20 0.55
CA TRP A 185 -15.18 -3.78 0.15
C TRP A 185 -14.12 -2.97 0.92
N THR A 186 -13.29 -3.62 1.72
CA THR A 186 -12.28 -2.93 2.54
C THR A 186 -11.03 -2.52 1.76
N SER A 187 -10.78 -3.11 0.59
CA SER A 187 -9.53 -3.00 -0.18
C SER A 187 -8.29 -3.40 0.65
N MET A 188 -8.46 -4.37 1.56
CA MET A 188 -7.42 -4.79 2.49
C MET A 188 -6.44 -5.73 1.79
N THR A 189 -5.55 -5.17 1.01
CA THR A 189 -4.48 -5.90 0.34
C THR A 189 -3.29 -5.01 0.04
N ALA A 190 -2.11 -5.47 0.45
CA ALA A 190 -0.83 -4.86 0.15
C ALA A 190 0.09 -5.83 -0.61
N TYR A 191 -0.48 -6.90 -1.17
CA TYR A 191 0.25 -7.93 -1.88
C TYR A 191 0.93 -7.38 -3.14
N LEU A 192 2.21 -7.71 -3.31
CA LEU A 192 2.95 -7.47 -4.54
C LEU A 192 3.05 -8.75 -5.37
N PRO A 193 2.78 -8.71 -6.70
CA PRO A 193 2.83 -9.88 -7.57
C PRO A 193 4.15 -10.64 -7.51
N LEU A 194 4.11 -11.92 -7.88
CA LEU A 194 5.26 -12.83 -7.89
C LEU A 194 5.99 -12.91 -6.53
N CYS A 195 5.26 -12.72 -5.44
CA CYS A 195 5.82 -12.70 -4.09
C CYS A 195 7.03 -11.78 -3.94
N SER A 196 7.01 -10.66 -4.65
CA SER A 196 8.07 -9.65 -4.62
C SER A 196 8.26 -9.03 -3.23
N LEU A 197 7.39 -9.32 -2.27
CA LEU A 197 7.59 -9.12 -0.84
C LEU A 197 8.93 -9.74 -0.35
N ALA A 198 9.45 -10.78 -1.00
CA ALA A 198 10.78 -11.31 -0.71
C ALA A 198 11.88 -10.25 -0.85
N GLY A 199 11.77 -9.37 -1.86
CA GLY A 199 12.65 -8.22 -2.02
C GLY A 199 12.53 -7.22 -0.87
N VAL A 200 11.31 -6.95 -0.40
CA VAL A 200 11.07 -6.08 0.76
C VAL A 200 11.76 -6.63 2.00
N VAL A 201 11.61 -7.93 2.28
CA VAL A 201 12.24 -8.57 3.45
C VAL A 201 13.76 -8.55 3.34
N ALA A 202 14.33 -8.80 2.14
CA ALA A 202 15.77 -8.70 1.91
C ALA A 202 16.27 -7.28 2.16
N TYR A 203 15.61 -6.29 1.59
CA TYR A 203 15.92 -4.87 1.79
C TYR A 203 15.85 -4.47 3.26
N TRP A 204 14.80 -4.91 3.96
CA TRP A 204 14.59 -4.59 5.37
C TRP A 204 15.73 -5.10 6.26
N ARG A 205 16.25 -6.29 5.97
CA ARG A 205 17.36 -6.88 6.72
C ARG A 205 18.70 -6.21 6.42
N ALA A 206 18.92 -5.77 5.18
CA ALA A 206 20.20 -5.25 4.73
C ALA A 206 20.40 -3.76 5.06
N ARG A 207 19.36 -2.94 4.95
CA ARG A 207 19.47 -1.49 5.10
C ARG A 207 19.01 -1.05 6.48
N GLN A 208 19.81 -0.23 7.18
CA GLN A 208 19.44 0.37 8.46
C GLN A 208 19.23 1.88 8.30
N GLY A 209 18.29 2.44 9.08
CA GLY A 209 18.02 3.89 9.12
C GLY A 209 17.35 4.50 7.89
N ASP A 210 16.99 3.72 6.90
CA ASP A 210 16.39 4.15 5.65
C ASP A 210 14.95 4.69 5.82
N SER A 211 14.60 5.74 5.07
CA SER A 211 13.28 6.37 5.14
C SER A 211 12.16 5.44 4.73
N LYS A 212 12.36 4.58 3.70
CA LYS A 212 11.34 3.63 3.24
C LYS A 212 10.91 2.68 4.35
N LYS A 213 11.87 2.19 5.15
CA LYS A 213 11.57 1.37 6.34
C LYS A 213 10.74 2.13 7.37
N ARG A 214 11.09 3.41 7.62
CA ARG A 214 10.34 4.26 8.56
C ARG A 214 8.93 4.48 8.06
N ILE A 215 8.74 4.79 6.78
CA ILE A 215 7.43 4.97 6.16
C ILE A 215 6.57 3.72 6.32
N ILE A 216 7.12 2.54 5.98
CA ILE A 216 6.38 1.27 6.11
C ILE A 216 6.06 0.96 7.57
N ALA A 217 7.00 1.18 8.51
CA ALA A 217 6.75 0.99 9.94
C ALA A 217 5.63 1.90 10.45
N VAL A 218 5.67 3.19 10.11
CA VAL A 218 4.60 4.15 10.45
C VAL A 218 3.27 3.74 9.84
N CYS A 219 3.24 3.41 8.54
CA CYS A 219 2.02 2.94 7.89
C CYS A 219 1.46 1.66 8.54
N THR A 220 2.33 0.74 8.97
CA THR A 220 1.89 -0.47 9.69
C THR A 220 1.22 -0.12 11.02
N VAL A 221 1.81 0.81 11.79
CA VAL A 221 1.18 1.30 13.04
C VAL A 221 -0.15 1.96 12.73
N PHE A 222 -0.24 2.80 11.69
CA PHE A 222 -1.49 3.42 11.28
C PHE A 222 -2.55 2.39 10.87
N ALA A 223 -2.17 1.32 10.21
CA ALA A 223 -3.09 0.24 9.85
C ALA A 223 -3.59 -0.55 11.07
N LEU A 224 -2.74 -0.75 12.09
CA LEU A 224 -3.07 -1.57 13.27
C LEU A 224 -3.86 -0.80 14.35
N VAL A 225 -3.85 0.54 14.34
CA VAL A 225 -4.56 1.35 15.33
C VAL A 225 -5.75 2.05 14.67
N PRO A 226 -7.01 1.73 15.07
CA PRO A 226 -8.22 2.21 14.38
C PRO A 226 -8.30 3.73 14.21
N ILE A 227 -8.00 4.52 15.24
CA ILE A 227 -8.02 5.99 15.16
C ILE A 227 -7.03 6.50 14.12
N LEU A 228 -5.83 5.92 14.05
CA LEU A 228 -4.80 6.30 13.07
C LEU A 228 -5.22 5.87 11.66
N ASN A 229 -5.77 4.67 11.50
CA ASN A 229 -6.32 4.22 10.23
C ASN A 229 -7.43 5.15 9.73
N SER A 230 -8.33 5.55 10.62
CA SER A 230 -9.44 6.44 10.27
C SER A 230 -9.00 7.84 9.86
N ALA A 231 -7.81 8.29 10.28
CA ALA A 231 -7.26 9.58 9.86
C ALA A 231 -7.08 9.69 8.33
N PHE A 232 -6.86 8.58 7.64
CA PHE A 232 -6.84 8.54 6.16
C PHE A 232 -8.22 8.83 5.53
N TYR A 233 -9.28 8.85 6.30
CA TYR A 233 -10.68 9.06 5.89
C TYR A 233 -11.33 10.20 6.66
N ALA A 234 -10.55 11.19 7.09
CA ALA A 234 -11.05 12.29 7.93
C ALA A 234 -11.81 11.80 9.18
N LEU A 235 -11.33 10.72 9.80
CA LEU A 235 -11.90 10.08 10.99
C LEU A 235 -13.31 9.45 10.78
N ASN A 236 -13.70 9.19 9.54
CA ASN A 236 -15.04 8.69 9.22
C ASN A 236 -15.17 7.17 9.21
N SER A 237 -14.06 6.42 9.12
CA SER A 237 -14.08 4.94 9.09
C SER A 237 -12.75 4.36 9.53
N SER A 238 -12.78 3.24 10.26
CA SER A 238 -11.57 2.64 10.81
C SER A 238 -11.13 1.32 10.13
N TYR A 239 -12.01 0.62 9.44
CA TYR A 239 -11.71 -0.73 8.95
C TYR A 239 -11.36 -0.82 7.47
N TYR A 240 -11.47 0.26 6.71
CA TYR A 240 -11.04 0.30 5.31
C TYR A 240 -9.52 0.40 5.19
N ALA A 241 -8.97 -0.30 4.20
CA ALA A 241 -7.56 -0.23 3.83
C ALA A 241 -7.36 0.37 2.43
N ARG A 242 -8.27 1.25 2.01
CA ARG A 242 -8.28 1.86 0.67
C ARG A 242 -7.04 2.71 0.39
N TRP A 243 -6.32 3.13 1.40
CA TRP A 243 -5.08 3.90 1.29
C TRP A 243 -3.82 3.04 1.09
N PHE A 244 -3.93 1.71 1.12
CA PHE A 244 -2.78 0.79 1.04
C PHE A 244 -2.01 0.88 -0.28
N TYR A 245 -2.60 1.40 -1.37
CA TYR A 245 -1.86 1.64 -2.62
C TYR A 245 -0.64 2.58 -2.43
N MET A 246 -0.68 3.47 -1.46
CA MET A 246 0.42 4.40 -1.17
C MET A 246 1.65 3.67 -0.59
N PRO A 247 1.55 2.93 0.52
CA PRO A 247 2.69 2.12 1.00
C PRO A 247 3.08 1.01 0.01
N VAL A 248 2.18 0.47 -0.80
CA VAL A 248 2.50 -0.51 -1.85
C VAL A 248 3.51 0.04 -2.86
N LEU A 249 3.44 1.34 -3.20
CA LEU A 249 4.45 1.98 -4.05
C LEU A 249 5.85 1.99 -3.38
N ILE A 250 5.90 2.22 -2.07
CA ILE A 250 7.15 2.17 -1.30
C ILE A 250 7.69 0.73 -1.21
N LEU A 251 6.80 -0.26 -1.03
CA LEU A 251 7.19 -1.67 -1.08
C LEU A 251 7.79 -2.06 -2.43
N ALA A 252 7.21 -1.56 -3.53
CA ALA A 252 7.77 -1.75 -4.86
C ALA A 252 9.17 -1.14 -4.95
N ALA A 253 9.39 0.10 -4.47
CA ALA A 253 10.70 0.73 -4.44
C ALA A 253 11.74 -0.08 -3.64
N MET A 254 11.34 -0.62 -2.48
CA MET A 254 12.22 -1.49 -1.67
C MET A 254 12.58 -2.78 -2.41
N THR A 255 11.61 -3.40 -3.07
CA THR A 255 11.79 -4.61 -3.86
C THR A 255 12.79 -4.39 -4.99
N LEU A 256 12.63 -3.31 -5.76
CA LEU A 256 13.53 -2.99 -6.87
C LEU A 256 14.95 -2.72 -6.40
N SER A 257 15.10 -1.93 -5.33
CA SER A 257 16.40 -1.66 -4.74
C SER A 257 17.10 -2.93 -4.25
N ALA A 258 16.30 -3.93 -3.79
CA ALA A 258 16.86 -5.23 -3.42
C ALA A 258 17.20 -6.10 -4.64
N TRP A 259 16.44 -6.00 -5.72
CA TRP A 259 16.71 -6.78 -6.93
C TRP A 259 17.92 -6.27 -7.69
N GLU A 260 18.16 -4.96 -7.68
CA GLU A 260 19.32 -4.35 -8.31
C GLU A 260 20.62 -4.57 -7.51
N ASP A 261 20.52 -4.83 -6.21
CA ASP A 261 21.71 -5.05 -5.34
C ASP A 261 22.12 -6.53 -5.35
N PRO A 262 23.22 -6.90 -6.06
CA PRO A 262 23.65 -8.30 -6.19
C PRO A 262 24.17 -8.89 -4.87
N SER A 263 24.48 -8.05 -3.88
CA SER A 263 24.98 -8.51 -2.57
C SER A 263 23.87 -9.11 -1.68
N LEU A 264 22.58 -8.91 -2.04
CA LEU A 264 21.47 -9.33 -1.22
C LEU A 264 21.01 -10.75 -1.54
N ASP A 265 20.92 -11.59 -0.51
CA ASP A 265 20.31 -12.92 -0.61
C ASP A 265 18.78 -12.80 -0.66
N LEU A 266 18.19 -13.08 -1.81
CA LEU A 266 16.74 -13.09 -2.02
C LEU A 266 16.11 -14.47 -1.79
N ALA A 267 16.91 -15.53 -1.73
CA ALA A 267 16.42 -16.90 -1.61
C ALA A 267 15.91 -17.21 -0.18
N ARG A 268 16.62 -16.71 0.84
CA ARG A 268 16.17 -16.89 2.24
C ARG A 268 14.86 -16.20 2.55
N PRO A 269 14.65 -14.91 2.21
CA PRO A 269 13.36 -14.26 2.34
C PRO A 269 12.23 -14.99 1.62
N ALA A 270 12.46 -15.47 0.39
CA ALA A 270 11.46 -16.23 -0.36
C ALA A 270 11.02 -17.50 0.40
N ARG A 271 11.96 -18.26 0.97
CA ARG A 271 11.63 -19.43 1.79
C ARG A 271 10.84 -19.07 3.05
N SER A 272 11.20 -17.95 3.70
CA SER A 272 10.46 -17.49 4.88
C SER A 272 9.00 -17.15 4.53
N ILE A 273 8.76 -16.50 3.39
CA ILE A 273 7.40 -16.18 2.92
C ILE A 273 6.65 -17.47 2.56
N ALA A 274 7.28 -18.44 1.88
CA ALA A 274 6.66 -19.73 1.61
C ALA A 274 6.22 -20.43 2.90
N PHE A 275 7.07 -20.40 3.92
CA PHE A 275 6.74 -20.96 5.22
C PHE A 275 5.53 -20.26 5.84
N VAL A 276 5.47 -18.93 5.82
CA VAL A 276 4.32 -18.16 6.32
C VAL A 276 3.06 -18.51 5.54
N MET A 277 3.11 -18.57 4.20
CA MET A 277 1.97 -18.98 3.38
C MET A 277 1.48 -20.38 3.73
N ILE A 278 2.40 -21.34 3.90
CA ILE A 278 2.04 -22.72 4.29
C ILE A 278 1.47 -22.74 5.72
N ALA A 279 2.04 -21.95 6.63
CA ALA A 279 1.55 -21.86 7.99
C ALA A 279 0.10 -21.33 8.07
N THR A 280 -0.36 -20.57 7.07
CA THR A 280 -1.76 -20.14 7.01
C THR A 280 -2.74 -21.31 6.85
N LEU A 281 -2.29 -22.50 6.41
CA LEU A 281 -3.11 -23.73 6.41
C LEU A 281 -3.59 -24.11 7.82
N ALA A 282 -2.87 -23.69 8.87
CA ALA A 282 -3.31 -23.91 10.25
C ALA A 282 -4.67 -23.29 10.53
N PHE A 283 -5.08 -22.24 9.82
CA PHE A 283 -6.41 -21.64 9.94
C PHE A 283 -7.53 -22.60 9.57
N ALA A 284 -7.27 -23.59 8.70
CA ALA A 284 -8.23 -24.64 8.39
C ALA A 284 -8.55 -25.54 9.59
N LEU A 285 -7.69 -25.57 10.58
CA LEU A 285 -7.80 -26.44 11.75
C LEU A 285 -8.25 -25.68 13.02
N VAL A 286 -8.37 -24.35 12.97
CA VAL A 286 -8.81 -23.57 14.12
C VAL A 286 -10.29 -23.87 14.40
N PRO A 287 -10.65 -24.33 15.62
CA PRO A 287 -12.05 -24.53 15.96
C PRO A 287 -12.77 -23.17 16.08
N VAL A 288 -13.93 -23.08 15.46
CA VAL A 288 -14.79 -21.90 15.49
C VAL A 288 -16.16 -22.28 15.99
N GLN A 289 -16.70 -21.50 16.92
CA GLN A 289 -18.08 -21.65 17.38
C GLN A 289 -18.99 -20.72 16.57
N ASP A 290 -20.02 -21.26 15.97
CA ASP A 290 -21.07 -20.46 15.32
C ASP A 290 -21.81 -19.62 16.39
N ALA A 291 -21.95 -18.33 16.13
CA ALA A 291 -22.55 -17.42 17.08
C ALA A 291 -24.07 -17.63 17.26
N SER A 292 -24.75 -18.22 16.26
CA SER A 292 -26.19 -18.44 16.25
C SER A 292 -26.56 -19.85 16.76
N THR A 293 -25.87 -20.89 16.26
CA THR A 293 -26.17 -22.30 16.60
C THR A 293 -25.40 -22.79 17.81
N LYS A 294 -24.32 -22.10 18.22
CA LYS A 294 -23.39 -22.52 19.26
C LYS A 294 -22.64 -23.82 18.95
N GLU A 295 -22.76 -24.35 17.75
CA GLU A 295 -22.06 -25.53 17.30
C GLU A 295 -20.60 -25.23 16.99
N TRP A 296 -19.71 -26.18 17.27
CA TRP A 296 -18.30 -26.10 16.97
C TRP A 296 -18.02 -26.72 15.61
N SER A 297 -17.33 -25.96 14.74
CA SER A 297 -16.81 -26.42 13.46
C SER A 297 -15.29 -26.26 13.42
N LEU A 298 -14.62 -27.07 12.58
CA LEU A 298 -13.20 -26.89 12.31
C LEU A 298 -13.00 -25.96 11.12
N GLY A 299 -12.09 -25.01 11.33
CA GLY A 299 -11.65 -24.09 10.29
C GLY A 299 -12.44 -22.78 10.20
N VAL A 300 -11.72 -21.71 9.92
CA VAL A 300 -12.27 -20.35 9.68
C VAL A 300 -12.49 -20.08 8.19
N LEU A 301 -12.20 -21.07 7.33
CA LEU A 301 -12.27 -20.88 5.88
C LEU A 301 -13.73 -20.78 5.42
N GLN A 302 -14.03 -19.66 4.76
CA GLN A 302 -15.34 -19.43 4.14
C GLN A 302 -15.49 -20.19 2.82
N ASN A 303 -14.40 -20.23 2.04
CA ASN A 303 -14.36 -20.96 0.77
C ASN A 303 -13.03 -21.70 0.63
N PRO A 304 -12.97 -23.00 1.05
CA PRO A 304 -11.73 -23.78 0.99
C PRO A 304 -11.15 -23.93 -0.42
N GLY A 305 -11.99 -24.08 -1.43
CA GLY A 305 -11.54 -24.22 -2.82
C GLY A 305 -10.82 -22.95 -3.32
N GLN A 306 -11.39 -21.80 -3.05
CA GLN A 306 -10.75 -20.53 -3.40
C GLN A 306 -9.46 -20.30 -2.59
N TYR A 307 -9.47 -20.63 -1.32
CA TYR A 307 -8.26 -20.52 -0.48
C TYR A 307 -7.12 -21.38 -1.03
N CYS A 308 -7.39 -22.61 -1.41
CA CYS A 308 -6.41 -23.49 -2.03
C CYS A 308 -5.89 -22.89 -3.35
N ALA A 309 -6.75 -22.27 -4.17
CA ALA A 309 -6.33 -21.60 -5.40
C ALA A 309 -5.42 -20.40 -5.11
N VAL A 310 -5.81 -19.52 -4.18
CA VAL A 310 -5.01 -18.35 -3.75
C VAL A 310 -3.63 -18.80 -3.27
N LEU A 311 -3.58 -19.83 -2.43
CA LEU A 311 -2.34 -20.39 -1.90
C LEU A 311 -1.47 -21.02 -2.99
N ALA A 312 -2.08 -21.78 -3.90
CA ALA A 312 -1.37 -22.39 -5.04
C ALA A 312 -0.77 -21.34 -5.98
N PHE A 313 -1.51 -20.27 -6.30
CA PHE A 313 -1.00 -19.15 -7.09
C PHE A 313 0.12 -18.41 -6.36
N GLY A 314 -0.02 -18.15 -5.07
CA GLY A 314 1.00 -17.51 -4.24
C GLY A 314 2.30 -18.33 -4.21
N LEU A 315 2.21 -19.61 -3.89
CA LEU A 315 3.37 -20.52 -3.84
C LEU A 315 3.95 -20.77 -5.23
N GLY A 316 3.11 -20.88 -6.27
CA GLY A 316 3.54 -21.01 -7.65
C GLY A 316 4.36 -19.79 -8.11
N GLY A 317 3.87 -18.59 -7.83
CA GLY A 317 4.60 -17.34 -8.09
C GLY A 317 5.94 -17.30 -7.36
N LEU A 318 5.96 -17.73 -6.11
CA LEU A 318 7.20 -17.80 -5.31
C LEU A 318 8.19 -18.84 -5.85
N ALA A 319 7.71 -19.98 -6.32
CA ALA A 319 8.54 -21.00 -6.95
C ALA A 319 9.17 -20.48 -8.25
N VAL A 320 8.39 -19.81 -9.10
CA VAL A 320 8.90 -19.14 -10.32
C VAL A 320 9.96 -18.11 -9.95
N TYR A 321 9.68 -17.24 -8.98
CA TYR A 321 10.63 -16.25 -8.47
C TYR A 321 11.93 -16.90 -7.99
N HIS A 322 11.83 -17.97 -7.20
CA HIS A 322 13.00 -18.70 -6.69
C HIS A 322 13.82 -19.34 -7.83
N CYS A 323 13.16 -19.91 -8.84
CA CYS A 323 13.82 -20.45 -10.02
C CYS A 323 14.57 -19.38 -10.82
N ILE A 324 13.94 -18.20 -11.02
CA ILE A 324 14.59 -17.06 -11.68
C ILE A 324 15.83 -16.63 -10.90
N CYS A 325 15.72 -16.45 -9.60
CA CYS A 325 16.85 -16.04 -8.77
C CYS A 325 18.01 -17.05 -8.74
N ARG A 326 17.72 -18.35 -8.94
CA ARG A 326 18.76 -19.39 -9.00
C ARG A 326 19.41 -19.55 -10.38
N ARG A 327 18.62 -19.43 -11.46
CA ARG A 327 19.12 -19.67 -12.82
C ARG A 327 19.86 -18.48 -13.41
N TRP A 328 19.54 -17.28 -12.99
CA TRP A 328 20.14 -16.04 -13.50
C TRP A 328 20.72 -15.15 -12.38
N PRO A 329 21.69 -15.63 -11.59
CA PRO A 329 22.43 -14.73 -10.72
C PRO A 329 23.22 -13.67 -11.52
N GLN A 330 23.54 -13.99 -12.81
CA GLN A 330 24.30 -13.13 -13.70
C GLN A 330 23.50 -12.00 -14.35
N CYS A 331 22.15 -12.08 -14.48
CA CYS A 331 21.35 -10.94 -14.91
C CYS A 331 21.42 -9.74 -13.97
N ARG A 332 22.09 -9.91 -12.82
CA ARG A 332 22.38 -8.84 -11.86
C ARG A 332 23.74 -8.17 -12.08
N ILE A 333 24.63 -8.77 -12.85
CA ILE A 333 26.05 -8.38 -12.94
C ILE A 333 26.37 -7.67 -14.26
N GLU A 334 25.58 -7.84 -15.30
CA GLU A 334 25.86 -7.28 -16.65
C GLU A 334 25.30 -5.87 -16.87
N ALA A 335 25.00 -5.13 -15.82
CA ALA A 335 24.60 -3.71 -15.88
C ALA A 335 25.77 -2.80 -15.41
N GLU A 336 27.03 -3.16 -15.77
CA GLU A 336 28.18 -2.26 -15.70
C GLU A 336 28.37 -1.48 -17.00
#